data_31c51b71690dd4036464e6d69e2f4c2d
#
_entry.id   31c51b71690dd4036464e6d69e2f4c2d
#
_cell.length_a   1.000
_cell.length_b   1.000
_cell.length_c   1.000
_cell.angle_alpha   90.00
_cell.angle_beta   90.00
_cell.angle_gamma   90.00
#
_symmetry.space_group_name_H-M   'P 1'
#
loop_
_entity.id
_entity.type
_entity.pdbx_description
1 polymer ?
#
loop_
_entity_poly.entity_id
_entity_poly.type
_entity_poly.pdbx_seq_one_letter_code
_entity_poly.pdbx_strand_id
1 'polypeptide(L)'
;TLKKDGFVMALGASAYHKAKQLRDSLDPSETLLIYSNWDGYYKIPEQVEHNKSYKAFRDLFPNVVDIHTSGHADRATLKQVIETIKPKGIIGIHKDKDATIESLNLVGISSNQKNKNIWS
;
A
#
# COMPACT_ATOMS: atom_id res chain seq x y z
N THR A 1 7.05 -12.28 -31.16
CA THR A 1 6.31 -12.96 -30.06
C THR A 1 6.70 -12.33 -28.76
N LEU A 2 5.80 -12.31 -27.75
CA LEU A 2 6.04 -11.71 -26.44
C LEU A 2 7.37 -12.17 -25.79
N LYS A 3 7.74 -13.44 -25.94
CA LYS A 3 9.01 -13.98 -25.43
C LYS A 3 10.26 -13.41 -26.11
N LYS A 4 10.15 -13.05 -27.38
CA LYS A 4 11.32 -12.55 -28.15
C LYS A 4 11.57 -11.07 -27.89
N ASP A 5 10.49 -10.30 -27.73
CA ASP A 5 10.55 -8.84 -27.69
C ASP A 5 10.52 -8.29 -26.24
N GLY A 6 10.29 -9.17 -25.28
CA GLY A 6 10.04 -8.80 -23.90
C GLY A 6 8.64 -8.17 -23.71
N PHE A 7 8.17 -8.08 -22.47
CA PHE A 7 6.90 -7.43 -22.14
C PHE A 7 6.85 -6.98 -20.68
N VAL A 8 5.95 -6.06 -20.39
CA VAL A 8 5.56 -5.68 -19.03
C VAL A 8 4.07 -6.01 -18.88
N MET A 9 3.71 -6.65 -17.77
CA MET A 9 2.32 -7.03 -17.49
C MET A 9 1.94 -6.65 -16.05
N ALA A 10 0.78 -5.99 -15.88
CA ALA A 10 0.21 -5.73 -14.57
C ALA A 10 -0.77 -6.85 -14.19
N LEU A 11 -0.56 -7.46 -13.02
CA LEU A 11 -1.40 -8.55 -12.50
C LEU A 11 -1.78 -8.26 -11.04
N GLY A 12 -3.05 -8.49 -10.69
CA GLY A 12 -3.48 -8.50 -9.30
C GLY A 12 -3.26 -9.87 -8.63
N ALA A 13 -3.21 -9.91 -7.31
CA ALA A 13 -3.00 -11.16 -6.54
C ALA A 13 -4.09 -12.21 -6.80
N SER A 14 -5.29 -11.81 -7.22
CA SER A 14 -6.37 -12.74 -7.66
C SER A 14 -6.02 -13.52 -8.93
N ALA A 15 -5.05 -13.05 -9.72
CA ALA A 15 -4.59 -13.71 -10.94
C ALA A 15 -3.49 -14.76 -10.69
N TYR A 16 -3.37 -15.30 -9.46
CA TYR A 16 -2.32 -16.25 -9.06
C TYR A 16 -2.10 -17.39 -10.05
N HIS A 17 -3.18 -18.07 -10.48
CA HIS A 17 -3.06 -19.20 -11.40
C HIS A 17 -2.50 -18.80 -12.76
N LYS A 18 -2.90 -17.63 -13.27
CA LYS A 18 -2.36 -17.10 -14.55
C LYS A 18 -0.90 -16.69 -14.40
N ALA A 19 -0.54 -16.07 -13.28
CA ALA A 19 0.84 -15.72 -12.96
C ALA A 19 1.73 -16.95 -12.86
N LYS A 20 1.22 -18.04 -12.25
CA LYS A 20 1.94 -19.32 -12.18
C LYS A 20 2.18 -19.93 -13.55
N GLN A 21 1.17 -20.01 -14.40
CA GLN A 21 1.32 -20.50 -15.77
C GLN A 21 2.32 -19.66 -16.58
N LEU A 22 2.26 -18.34 -16.41
CA LEU A 22 3.22 -17.44 -17.05
C LEU A 22 4.64 -17.69 -16.56
N ARG A 23 4.86 -17.77 -15.24
CA ARG A 23 6.14 -18.06 -14.62
C ARG A 23 6.73 -19.37 -15.15
N ASP A 24 5.93 -20.43 -15.25
CA ASP A 24 6.36 -21.76 -15.72
C ASP A 24 6.80 -21.75 -17.20
N SER A 25 6.42 -20.72 -17.96
CA SER A 25 6.75 -20.56 -19.37
C SER A 25 7.86 -19.54 -19.65
N LEU A 26 8.36 -18.84 -18.63
CA LEU A 26 9.39 -17.80 -18.75
C LEU A 26 10.73 -18.30 -18.18
N ASP A 27 11.81 -17.67 -18.63
CA ASP A 27 13.12 -17.86 -18.01
C ASP A 27 13.18 -17.09 -16.67
N PRO A 28 13.44 -17.76 -15.55
CA PRO A 28 13.52 -17.10 -14.25
C PRO A 28 14.60 -16.03 -14.17
N SER A 29 15.72 -16.20 -14.90
CA SER A 29 16.84 -15.25 -14.89
C SER A 29 16.52 -13.96 -15.66
N GLU A 30 15.57 -14.01 -16.59
CA GLU A 30 15.12 -12.87 -17.39
C GLU A 30 13.79 -12.27 -16.88
N THR A 31 13.29 -12.77 -15.75
CA THR A 31 11.99 -12.37 -15.22
C THR A 31 12.15 -11.61 -13.90
N LEU A 32 11.55 -10.45 -13.80
CA LEU A 32 11.51 -9.62 -12.61
C LEU A 32 10.05 -9.37 -12.19
N LEU A 33 9.74 -9.65 -10.94
CA LEU A 33 8.50 -9.19 -10.31
C LEU A 33 8.74 -7.86 -9.61
N ILE A 34 8.01 -6.83 -10.00
CA ILE A 34 7.87 -5.60 -9.21
C ILE A 34 6.63 -5.76 -8.32
N TYR A 35 6.87 -6.01 -7.02
CA TYR A 35 5.79 -6.13 -6.05
C TYR A 35 5.44 -4.74 -5.51
N SER A 36 4.28 -4.24 -5.89
CA SER A 36 3.84 -2.86 -5.56
C SER A 36 2.75 -2.79 -4.50
N ASN A 37 2.36 -3.91 -3.89
CA ASN A 37 1.44 -3.91 -2.77
C ASN A 37 2.16 -3.64 -1.45
N TRP A 38 1.38 -3.29 -0.42
CA TRP A 38 1.89 -3.10 0.92
C TRP A 38 2.60 -4.36 1.44
N ASP A 39 3.78 -4.19 1.99
CA ASP A 39 4.64 -5.28 2.45
C ASP A 39 4.09 -6.01 3.68
N GLY A 40 3.21 -5.38 4.45
CA GLY A 40 2.50 -6.01 5.56
C GLY A 40 1.72 -7.27 5.14
N TYR A 41 1.26 -7.37 3.89
CA TYR A 41 0.55 -8.56 3.40
C TYR A 41 1.41 -9.82 3.37
N TYR A 42 2.73 -9.72 3.45
CA TYR A 42 3.61 -10.88 3.51
C TYR A 42 4.57 -10.88 4.72
N LYS A 43 4.69 -9.76 5.44
CA LYS A 43 5.56 -9.62 6.62
C LYS A 43 4.82 -9.79 7.95
N ILE A 44 3.57 -9.32 8.04
CA ILE A 44 2.80 -9.33 9.29
C ILE A 44 2.00 -10.63 9.38
N PRO A 45 2.23 -11.51 10.38
CA PRO A 45 1.60 -12.85 10.46
C PRO A 45 0.08 -12.83 10.34
N GLU A 46 -0.59 -11.93 11.04
CA GLU A 46 -2.05 -11.79 11.00
C GLU A 46 -2.54 -11.40 9.61
N GLN A 47 -1.81 -10.51 8.92
CA GLN A 47 -2.14 -10.10 7.57
C GLN A 47 -1.88 -11.22 6.55
N VAL A 48 -0.81 -11.98 6.74
CA VAL A 48 -0.50 -13.14 5.89
C VAL A 48 -1.61 -14.19 5.96
N GLU A 49 -2.14 -14.45 7.14
CA GLU A 49 -3.21 -15.42 7.31
C GLU A 49 -4.50 -15.04 6.57
N HIS A 50 -4.87 -13.75 6.63
CA HIS A 50 -6.05 -13.24 5.94
C HIS A 50 -5.83 -13.01 4.44
N ASN A 51 -4.59 -12.81 4.01
CA ASN A 51 -4.23 -12.39 2.66
C ASN A 51 -3.22 -13.33 1.99
N LYS A 52 -3.38 -14.64 2.16
CA LYS A 52 -2.45 -15.70 1.67
C LYS A 52 -2.07 -15.57 0.18
N SER A 53 -2.99 -15.06 -0.63
CA SER A 53 -2.78 -14.89 -2.07
C SER A 53 -1.66 -13.88 -2.40
N TYR A 54 -1.47 -12.84 -1.60
CA TYR A 54 -0.42 -11.84 -1.83
C TYR A 54 0.97 -12.42 -1.62
N LYS A 55 1.16 -13.14 -0.51
CA LYS A 55 2.43 -13.82 -0.25
C LYS A 55 2.70 -14.90 -1.29
N ALA A 56 1.72 -15.75 -1.56
CA ALA A 56 1.84 -16.80 -2.57
C ALA A 56 2.17 -16.25 -3.96
N PHE A 57 1.58 -15.13 -4.34
CA PHE A 57 1.87 -14.44 -5.61
C PHE A 57 3.31 -13.93 -5.66
N ARG A 58 3.77 -13.28 -4.59
CA ARG A 58 5.13 -12.77 -4.48
C ARG A 58 6.16 -13.89 -4.56
N ASP A 59 5.92 -15.00 -3.87
CA ASP A 59 6.82 -16.16 -3.79
C ASP A 59 6.89 -16.97 -5.09
N LEU A 60 6.06 -16.66 -6.10
CA LEU A 60 6.13 -17.32 -7.41
C LEU A 60 7.42 -17.01 -8.19
N PHE A 61 7.99 -15.82 -7.98
CA PHE A 61 9.09 -15.33 -8.79
C PHE A 61 10.37 -15.27 -7.95
N PRO A 62 11.52 -15.74 -8.48
CA PRO A 62 12.78 -15.73 -7.75
C PRO A 62 13.40 -14.34 -7.64
N ASN A 63 13.19 -13.51 -8.65
CA ASN A 63 13.68 -12.14 -8.68
C ASN A 63 12.54 -11.17 -8.37
N VAL A 64 12.58 -10.55 -7.18
CA VAL A 64 11.54 -9.64 -6.71
C VAL A 64 12.14 -8.33 -6.25
N VAL A 65 11.55 -7.23 -6.67
CA VAL A 65 11.82 -5.89 -6.14
C VAL A 65 10.53 -5.34 -5.53
N ASP A 66 10.60 -4.92 -4.28
CA ASP A 66 9.48 -4.31 -3.58
C ASP A 66 9.49 -2.80 -3.84
N ILE A 67 8.46 -2.29 -4.52
CA ILE A 67 8.25 -0.86 -4.76
C ILE A 67 6.81 -0.55 -4.43
N HIS A 68 6.58 0.00 -3.24
CA HIS A 68 5.24 0.39 -2.81
C HIS A 68 5.16 1.89 -2.54
N THR A 69 4.17 2.52 -3.14
CA THR A 69 3.74 3.87 -2.77
C THR A 69 2.33 3.78 -2.22
N SER A 70 2.15 4.28 -0.99
CA SER A 70 0.81 4.38 -0.42
C SER A 70 -0.06 5.30 -1.28
N GLY A 71 -1.31 4.91 -1.51
CA GLY A 71 -2.31 5.79 -2.08
C GLY A 71 -2.78 6.90 -1.12
N HIS A 72 -2.33 6.84 0.15
CA HIS A 72 -2.60 7.87 1.15
C HIS A 72 -1.55 8.98 1.06
N ALA A 73 -1.99 10.21 1.32
CA ALA A 73 -1.07 11.33 1.47
C ALA A 73 -0.15 11.09 2.67
N ASP A 74 1.12 11.45 2.54
CA ASP A 74 2.04 11.40 3.65
C ASP A 74 1.70 12.45 4.72
N ARG A 75 2.33 12.31 5.89
CA ARG A 75 2.09 13.17 7.04
C ARG A 75 2.36 14.65 6.76
N ALA A 76 3.40 14.97 5.99
CA ALA A 76 3.78 16.33 5.65
C ALA A 76 2.75 16.97 4.74
N THR A 77 2.29 16.24 3.74
CA THR A 77 1.23 16.67 2.83
C THR A 77 -0.09 16.89 3.56
N LEU A 78 -0.51 15.95 4.43
CA LEU A 78 -1.72 16.11 5.26
C LEU A 78 -1.65 17.37 6.12
N LYS A 79 -0.52 17.61 6.79
CA LYS A 79 -0.28 18.80 7.59
C LYS A 79 -0.42 20.06 6.75
N GLN A 80 0.25 20.14 5.61
CA GLN A 80 0.22 21.29 4.71
C GLN A 80 -1.20 21.59 4.22
N VAL A 81 -1.95 20.59 3.82
CA VAL A 81 -3.35 20.72 3.38
C VAL A 81 -4.22 21.30 4.51
N ILE A 82 -4.14 20.73 5.71
CA ILE A 82 -4.93 21.19 6.86
C ILE A 82 -4.58 22.63 7.24
N GLU A 83 -3.31 22.98 7.30
CA GLU A 83 -2.84 24.33 7.65
C GLU A 83 -3.20 25.39 6.59
N THR A 84 -3.29 24.97 5.31
CA THR A 84 -3.71 25.83 4.21
C THR A 84 -5.21 26.08 4.23
N ILE A 85 -6.00 25.02 4.37
CA ILE A 85 -7.49 25.10 4.33
C ILE A 85 -8.04 25.69 5.61
N LYS A 86 -7.39 25.48 6.77
CA LYS A 86 -7.85 25.87 8.11
C LYS A 86 -9.30 25.45 8.39
N PRO A 87 -9.60 24.15 8.30
CA PRO A 87 -10.97 23.66 8.40
C PRO A 87 -11.56 23.92 9.79
N LYS A 88 -12.87 24.08 9.87
CA LYS A 88 -13.60 24.25 11.15
C LYS A 88 -13.63 22.98 12.00
N GLY A 89 -13.37 21.81 11.42
CA GLY A 89 -13.30 20.53 12.11
C GLY A 89 -12.50 19.53 11.29
N ILE A 90 -11.83 18.60 11.97
CA ILE A 90 -11.04 17.55 11.36
C ILE A 90 -11.51 16.21 11.91
N ILE A 91 -11.82 15.28 11.02
CA ILE A 91 -12.20 13.91 11.36
C ILE A 91 -11.18 12.98 10.73
N GLY A 92 -10.45 12.23 11.56
CA GLY A 92 -9.53 11.18 11.08
C GLY A 92 -10.30 9.89 10.81
N ILE A 93 -10.25 9.44 9.56
CA ILE A 93 -10.77 8.14 9.14
C ILE A 93 -9.61 7.30 8.59
N HIS A 94 -9.77 5.98 8.59
CA HIS A 94 -8.78 5.05 8.02
C HIS A 94 -7.37 5.30 8.57
N LYS A 95 -7.26 5.41 9.88
CA LYS A 95 -6.02 5.65 10.61
C LYS A 95 -5.66 4.44 11.47
N ASP A 96 -4.40 4.34 11.84
CA ASP A 96 -3.96 3.39 12.85
C ASP A 96 -4.62 3.68 14.20
N LYS A 97 -4.79 2.63 15.02
CA LYS A 97 -5.48 2.72 16.32
C LYS A 97 -4.91 3.83 17.21
N ASP A 98 -3.60 3.98 17.21
CA ASP A 98 -2.87 4.94 18.06
C ASP A 98 -2.55 6.27 17.36
N ALA A 99 -2.94 6.43 16.08
CA ALA A 99 -2.72 7.68 15.37
C ALA A 99 -3.70 8.74 15.84
N THR A 100 -3.19 9.92 16.19
CA THR A 100 -3.97 11.07 16.63
C THR A 100 -3.74 12.28 15.73
N ILE A 101 -4.70 13.19 15.69
CA ILE A 101 -4.57 14.46 14.95
C ILE A 101 -3.49 15.35 15.59
N GLU A 102 -3.31 15.27 16.91
CA GLU A 102 -2.27 15.95 17.65
C GLU A 102 -0.86 15.59 17.14
N SER A 103 -0.68 14.34 16.73
CA SER A 103 0.59 13.88 16.19
C SER A 103 1.04 14.64 14.94
N LEU A 104 0.15 15.30 14.22
CA LEU A 104 0.47 16.12 13.06
C LEU A 104 1.15 17.46 13.41
N ASN A 105 1.15 17.88 14.69
CA ASN A 105 1.72 19.16 15.14
C ASN A 105 1.22 20.35 14.30
N LEU A 106 -0.12 20.47 14.18
CA LEU A 106 -0.77 21.51 13.38
C LEU A 106 -0.61 22.89 14.01
N VAL A 107 -0.24 23.87 13.21
CA VAL A 107 -0.12 25.28 13.60
C VAL A 107 -1.40 26.04 13.22
N GLY A 108 -1.92 26.85 14.15
CA GLY A 108 -3.10 27.70 13.92
C GLY A 108 -4.44 26.94 13.89
N ILE A 109 -4.47 25.70 14.35
CA ILE A 109 -5.69 24.88 14.48
C ILE A 109 -6.02 24.74 15.96
N SER A 110 -7.19 25.21 16.38
CA SER A 110 -7.62 25.14 17.77
C SER A 110 -7.93 23.70 18.23
N SER A 111 -7.83 23.44 19.54
CA SER A 111 -8.13 22.11 20.11
C SER A 111 -9.56 21.66 19.83
N ASN A 112 -10.53 22.60 19.78
CA ASN A 112 -11.92 22.28 19.44
C ASN A 112 -12.13 21.83 17.99
N GLN A 113 -11.19 22.15 17.09
CA GLN A 113 -11.21 21.70 15.70
C GLN A 113 -10.59 20.29 15.54
N LYS A 114 -9.76 19.86 16.51
CA LYS A 114 -9.02 18.60 16.46
C LYS A 114 -9.80 17.36 16.95
N ASN A 115 -10.89 17.58 17.70
CA ASN A 115 -11.59 16.50 18.41
C ASN A 115 -13.07 16.40 18.02
N LYS A 116 -13.34 16.00 16.79
CA LYS A 116 -14.64 15.37 16.49
C LYS A 116 -14.42 13.93 16.10
N ASN A 117 -14.21 13.06 17.10
CA ASN A 117 -14.38 11.62 16.92
C ASN A 117 -15.88 11.36 16.68
N ILE A 118 -16.29 11.19 15.46
CA ILE A 118 -17.69 10.89 15.11
C ILE A 118 -17.85 9.40 14.74
N TRP A 119 -16.94 8.53 15.04
CA TRP A 119 -17.18 7.06 14.96
C TRP A 119 -16.17 6.36 15.85
N SER A 120 -16.63 5.89 16.97
CA SER A 120 -16.05 4.78 17.70
C SER A 120 -16.50 3.47 17.06
#